data_aad67df6642ef5b083d5d4c84896c682
#
_entry.id   aad67df6642ef5b083d5d4c84896c682
#
_cell.length_a   1.000
_cell.length_b   1.000
_cell.length_c   1.000
_cell.angle_alpha   90.00
_cell.angle_beta   90.00
_cell.angle_gamma   90.00
#
_symmetry.space_group_name_H-M   'P 1'
#
loop_
_entity.id
_entity.type
_entity.pdbx_description
1 polymer ?
#
loop_
_entity_poly.entity_id
_entity_poly.type
_entity_poly.pdbx_seq_one_letter_code
_entity_poly.pdbx_strand_id
1 'polypeptide(L)'
;YGTWTMVPQIYAVLMLVTALLFWFFTFSEPSHKVGKSVTIREQLAAFKDPKVWRYSQYYSIVFGGYVALALWMTKYYVSEYGFDLKTAALLAAAFSIPGGVLRAVGGYYSDRFGAHTITWWVLWISLICLFFLSYPQTTFTVLTVSGPASFNVGLGPIMFTVIMFTLGIVFAIGKASVFKYISDDYPDN
;
A
#
# COMPACT_ATOMS: atom_id res chain seq x y z
N TYR A 1 30.48 -7.46 9.79
CA TYR A 1 30.02 -8.56 8.94
C TYR A 1 28.97 -9.50 9.59
N GLY A 2 28.74 -9.40 10.91
CA GLY A 2 27.84 -10.32 11.63
C GLY A 2 26.35 -9.96 11.71
N THR A 3 25.94 -8.73 11.35
CA THR A 3 24.60 -8.24 11.62
C THR A 3 23.54 -8.62 10.57
N TRP A 4 23.94 -8.90 9.34
CA TRP A 4 23.01 -9.23 8.25
C TRP A 4 22.31 -10.59 8.43
N THR A 5 22.97 -11.54 9.06
CA THR A 5 22.39 -12.88 9.34
C THR A 5 21.42 -12.85 10.51
N MET A 6 21.51 -11.89 11.43
CA MET A 6 20.61 -11.78 12.58
C MET A 6 19.16 -11.45 12.15
N VAL A 7 18.98 -10.60 11.14
CA VAL A 7 17.64 -10.20 10.69
C VAL A 7 16.82 -11.40 10.20
N PRO A 8 17.31 -12.22 9.24
CA PRO A 8 16.59 -13.44 8.82
C PRO A 8 16.37 -14.42 9.98
N GLN A 9 17.32 -14.57 10.91
CA GLN A 9 17.18 -15.45 12.08
C GLN A 9 16.05 -14.99 13.01
N ILE A 10 15.96 -13.68 13.30
CA ILE A 10 14.88 -13.12 14.11
C ILE A 10 13.52 -13.37 13.43
N TYR A 11 13.43 -13.12 12.13
CA TYR A 11 12.21 -13.41 11.37
C TYR A 11 11.84 -14.90 11.40
N ALA A 12 12.80 -15.78 11.23
CA ALA A 12 12.57 -17.23 11.29
C ALA A 12 12.03 -17.65 12.66
N VAL A 13 12.59 -17.13 13.74
CA VAL A 13 12.12 -17.42 15.11
C VAL A 13 10.71 -16.87 15.32
N LEU A 14 10.44 -15.62 14.89
CA LEU A 14 9.10 -15.03 14.99
C LEU A 14 8.06 -15.82 14.21
N MET A 15 8.39 -16.26 13.00
CA MET A 15 7.49 -17.10 12.19
C MET A 15 7.23 -18.45 12.84
N LEU A 16 8.27 -19.08 13.41
CA LEU A 16 8.13 -20.35 14.12
C LEU A 16 7.24 -20.20 15.36
N VAL A 17 7.45 -19.16 16.16
CA VAL A 17 6.61 -18.84 17.32
C VAL A 17 5.16 -18.60 16.87
N THR A 18 4.95 -17.82 15.83
CA THR A 18 3.60 -17.56 15.29
C THR A 18 2.94 -18.84 14.79
N ALA A 19 3.68 -19.70 14.09
CA ALA A 19 3.17 -20.99 13.62
C ALA A 19 2.77 -21.92 14.79
N LEU A 20 3.59 -21.96 15.85
CA LEU A 20 3.26 -22.72 17.06
C LEU A 20 2.03 -22.16 17.77
N LEU A 21 1.95 -20.84 17.93
CA LEU A 21 0.76 -20.20 18.51
C LEU A 21 -0.49 -20.51 17.69
N PHE A 22 -0.39 -20.40 16.37
CA PHE A 22 -1.49 -20.76 15.48
C PHE A 22 -1.90 -22.22 15.65
N TRP A 23 -0.93 -23.14 15.69
CA TRP A 23 -1.19 -24.56 15.87
C TRP A 23 -1.90 -24.89 17.19
N PHE A 24 -1.51 -24.27 18.29
CA PHE A 24 -2.07 -24.54 19.61
C PHE A 24 -3.38 -23.79 19.90
N PHE A 25 -3.57 -22.60 19.34
CA PHE A 25 -4.71 -21.75 19.67
C PHE A 25 -5.80 -21.69 18.56
N THR A 26 -5.54 -22.26 17.39
CA THR A 26 -6.55 -22.29 16.32
C THR A 26 -7.26 -23.64 16.32
N PHE A 27 -8.56 -23.60 16.54
CA PHE A 27 -9.42 -24.75 16.39
C PHE A 27 -9.98 -24.74 14.96
N SER A 28 -9.88 -25.88 14.26
CA SER A 28 -10.60 -26.06 13.00
C SER A 28 -12.10 -26.09 13.32
N GLU A 29 -12.85 -25.11 12.86
CA GLU A 29 -14.31 -25.27 12.84
C GLU A 29 -14.65 -26.52 12.03
N PRO A 30 -15.53 -27.42 12.55
CA PRO A 30 -16.02 -28.52 11.75
C PRO A 30 -16.70 -27.91 10.51
N SER A 31 -16.10 -28.17 9.35
CA SER A 31 -16.54 -27.58 8.10
C SER A 31 -18.02 -27.95 7.88
N HIS A 32 -18.90 -27.02 8.20
CA HIS A 32 -20.26 -27.06 7.72
C HIS A 32 -20.20 -26.94 6.20
N LYS A 33 -20.34 -28.07 5.54
CA LYS A 33 -20.27 -28.28 4.09
C LYS A 33 -18.83 -28.11 3.54
N VAL A 34 -18.17 -29.24 3.35
CA VAL A 34 -17.15 -29.35 2.31
C VAL A 34 -17.82 -28.87 1.03
N GLY A 35 -17.64 -27.60 0.70
CA GLY A 35 -18.11 -27.06 -0.57
C GLY A 35 -17.56 -27.95 -1.67
N LYS A 36 -18.37 -28.27 -2.66
CA LYS A 36 -17.94 -29.01 -3.86
C LYS A 36 -16.57 -28.45 -4.25
N SER A 37 -15.57 -29.31 -4.43
CA SER A 37 -14.27 -28.90 -4.91
C SER A 37 -14.47 -28.11 -6.20
N VAL A 38 -14.25 -26.81 -6.14
CA VAL A 38 -14.48 -25.93 -7.30
C VAL A 38 -13.47 -26.30 -8.36
N THR A 39 -13.94 -26.73 -9.51
CA THR A 39 -13.08 -27.09 -10.64
C THR A 39 -12.34 -25.85 -11.14
N ILE A 40 -11.08 -25.99 -11.61
CA ILE A 40 -10.28 -24.90 -12.20
C ILE A 40 -11.10 -24.13 -13.26
N ARG A 41 -11.93 -24.83 -14.03
CA ARG A 41 -12.81 -24.23 -15.04
C ARG A 41 -13.83 -23.28 -14.43
N GLU A 42 -14.39 -23.62 -13.26
CA GLU A 42 -15.34 -22.76 -12.53
C GLU A 42 -14.63 -21.54 -11.94
N GLN A 43 -13.42 -21.72 -11.41
CA GLN A 43 -12.58 -20.60 -10.95
C GLN A 43 -12.25 -19.63 -12.09
N LEU A 44 -11.90 -20.16 -13.27
CA LEU A 44 -11.65 -19.34 -14.46
C LEU A 44 -12.93 -18.66 -15.00
N ALA A 45 -14.11 -19.19 -14.71
CA ALA A 45 -15.36 -18.56 -15.10
C ALA A 45 -15.58 -17.20 -14.40
N ALA A 46 -14.99 -16.99 -13.23
CA ALA A 46 -15.02 -15.69 -12.53
C ALA A 46 -14.43 -14.55 -13.38
N PHE A 47 -13.45 -14.84 -14.24
CA PHE A 47 -12.88 -13.82 -15.15
C PHE A 47 -13.84 -13.32 -16.22
N LYS A 48 -15.00 -13.97 -16.41
CA LYS A 48 -16.05 -13.49 -17.31
C LYS A 48 -16.88 -12.37 -16.70
N ASP A 49 -16.86 -12.22 -15.38
CA ASP A 49 -17.58 -11.15 -14.70
C ASP A 49 -16.78 -9.83 -14.76
N PRO A 50 -17.35 -8.76 -15.37
CA PRO A 50 -16.72 -7.44 -15.43
C PRO A 50 -16.45 -6.84 -14.06
N LYS A 51 -17.19 -7.22 -13.00
CA LYS A 51 -16.96 -6.76 -11.64
C LYS A 51 -15.62 -7.25 -11.12
N VAL A 52 -15.22 -8.48 -11.40
CA VAL A 52 -13.93 -9.07 -11.00
C VAL A 52 -12.78 -8.25 -11.56
N TRP A 53 -12.85 -7.86 -12.84
CA TRP A 53 -11.84 -6.99 -13.46
C TRP A 53 -11.77 -5.62 -12.81
N ARG A 54 -12.91 -5.03 -12.48
CA ARG A 54 -12.99 -3.73 -11.80
C ARG A 54 -12.33 -3.78 -10.42
N TYR A 55 -12.66 -4.78 -9.61
CA TYR A 55 -12.08 -4.93 -8.27
C TYR A 55 -10.60 -5.28 -8.32
N SER A 56 -10.19 -6.08 -9.30
CA SER A 56 -8.77 -6.36 -9.56
C SER A 56 -8.00 -5.09 -9.90
N GLN A 57 -8.55 -4.19 -10.70
CA GLN A 57 -7.94 -2.88 -11.00
C GLN A 57 -7.86 -2.00 -9.75
N TYR A 58 -8.92 -1.90 -8.95
CA TYR A 58 -8.89 -1.15 -7.70
C TYR A 58 -7.81 -1.69 -6.76
N TYR A 59 -7.75 -3.00 -6.60
CA TYR A 59 -6.74 -3.64 -5.77
C TYR A 59 -5.32 -3.47 -6.32
N SER A 60 -5.15 -3.54 -7.63
CA SER A 60 -3.86 -3.28 -8.27
C SER A 60 -3.35 -1.87 -7.99
N ILE A 61 -4.22 -0.87 -7.96
CA ILE A 61 -3.83 0.51 -7.62
C ILE A 61 -3.42 0.59 -6.14
N VAL A 62 -4.28 0.17 -5.21
CA VAL A 62 -4.05 0.39 -3.78
C VAL A 62 -3.01 -0.56 -3.17
N PHE A 63 -2.88 -1.77 -3.69
CA PHE A 63 -1.89 -2.75 -3.23
C PHE A 63 -0.64 -2.75 -4.10
N GLY A 64 -0.79 -2.84 -5.42
CA GLY A 64 0.35 -2.81 -6.35
C GLY A 64 1.11 -1.50 -6.27
N GLY A 65 0.39 -0.36 -6.28
CA GLY A 65 0.99 0.96 -6.08
C GLY A 65 1.71 1.09 -4.74
N TYR A 66 1.10 0.57 -3.66
CA TYR A 66 1.74 0.54 -2.35
C TYR A 66 3.06 -0.25 -2.36
N VAL A 67 3.07 -1.46 -2.93
CA VAL A 67 4.27 -2.30 -3.00
C VAL A 67 5.36 -1.65 -3.86
N ALA A 68 4.99 -1.11 -5.02
CA ALA A 68 5.92 -0.42 -5.91
C ALA A 68 6.61 0.75 -5.21
N LEU A 69 5.83 1.60 -4.54
CA LEU A 69 6.38 2.75 -3.80
C LEU A 69 7.23 2.31 -2.62
N ALA A 70 6.81 1.30 -1.85
CA ALA A 70 7.57 0.79 -0.72
C ALA A 70 8.97 0.28 -1.15
N LEU A 71 9.06 -0.42 -2.28
CA LEU A 71 10.32 -0.92 -2.81
C LEU A 71 11.25 0.19 -3.34
N TRP A 72 10.67 1.26 -3.90
CA TRP A 72 11.44 2.37 -4.48
C TRP A 72 11.87 3.42 -3.46
N MET A 73 11.14 3.57 -2.38
CA MET A 73 11.20 4.71 -1.49
C MET A 73 12.58 4.94 -0.88
N THR A 74 13.22 3.89 -0.36
CA THR A 74 14.55 4.00 0.24
C THR A 74 15.58 4.50 -0.79
N LYS A 75 15.56 3.93 -2.01
CA LYS A 75 16.45 4.34 -3.09
C LYS A 75 16.19 5.79 -3.49
N TYR A 76 14.92 6.20 -3.57
CA TYR A 76 14.56 7.56 -3.94
C TYR A 76 15.09 8.59 -2.93
N TYR A 77 14.93 8.36 -1.64
CA TYR A 77 15.46 9.26 -0.60
C TYR A 77 16.98 9.38 -0.66
N VAL A 78 17.69 8.31 -0.95
CA VAL A 78 19.15 8.35 -1.09
C VAL A 78 19.56 9.11 -2.36
N SER A 79 18.93 8.80 -3.50
CA SER A 79 19.37 9.36 -4.79
C SER A 79 18.93 10.81 -5.00
N GLU A 80 17.74 11.18 -4.53
CA GLU A 80 17.15 12.49 -4.83
C GLU A 80 17.44 13.52 -3.73
N TYR A 81 17.39 13.08 -2.48
CA TYR A 81 17.61 13.99 -1.34
C TYR A 81 18.98 13.81 -0.66
N GLY A 82 19.79 12.87 -1.10
CA GLY A 82 21.15 12.64 -0.55
C GLY A 82 21.17 12.14 0.89
N PHE A 83 20.06 11.53 1.38
CA PHE A 83 20.03 11.00 2.72
C PHE A 83 20.89 9.74 2.85
N ASP A 84 21.45 9.53 4.04
CA ASP A 84 22.09 8.28 4.39
C ASP A 84 21.08 7.12 4.38
N LEU A 85 21.58 5.91 4.14
CA LEU A 85 20.73 4.72 3.98
C LEU A 85 19.84 4.46 5.19
N LYS A 86 20.32 4.73 6.41
CA LYS A 86 19.55 4.52 7.64
C LYS A 86 18.37 5.47 7.73
N THR A 87 18.58 6.75 7.50
CA THR A 87 17.53 7.78 7.50
C THR A 87 16.52 7.52 6.37
N ALA A 88 17.00 7.19 5.17
CA ALA A 88 16.15 6.84 4.03
C ALA A 88 15.27 5.63 4.33
N ALA A 89 15.80 4.59 4.98
CA ALA A 89 15.01 3.41 5.37
C ALA A 89 13.97 3.73 6.45
N LEU A 90 14.29 4.59 7.43
CA LEU A 90 13.32 5.04 8.44
C LEU A 90 12.17 5.85 7.82
N LEU A 91 12.46 6.74 6.88
CA LEU A 91 11.44 7.51 6.17
C LEU A 91 10.58 6.60 5.27
N ALA A 92 11.17 5.61 4.62
CA ALA A 92 10.43 4.59 3.88
C ALA A 92 9.53 3.74 4.80
N ALA A 93 9.98 3.42 6.01
CA ALA A 93 9.17 2.74 7.01
C ALA A 93 7.97 3.59 7.47
N ALA A 94 8.09 4.92 7.54
CA ALA A 94 6.98 5.82 7.85
C ALA A 94 5.83 5.71 6.84
N PHE A 95 6.09 5.42 5.57
CA PHE A 95 5.07 5.08 4.58
C PHE A 95 4.49 3.68 4.79
N SER A 96 5.34 2.70 5.11
CA SER A 96 4.97 1.28 5.13
C SER A 96 4.18 0.88 6.37
N ILE A 97 4.52 1.42 7.55
CA ILE A 97 3.88 1.09 8.83
C ILE A 97 2.38 1.40 8.84
N PRO A 98 1.92 2.64 8.50
CA PRO A 98 0.49 2.91 8.45
C PRO A 98 -0.22 2.05 7.42
N GLY A 99 0.45 1.72 6.31
CA GLY A 99 -0.06 0.83 5.26
C GLY A 99 -0.40 -0.59 5.73
N GLY A 100 0.23 -1.07 6.78
CA GLY A 100 -0.08 -2.35 7.42
C GLY A 100 -1.15 -2.23 8.51
N VAL A 101 -0.95 -1.32 9.46
CA VAL A 101 -1.75 -1.22 10.70
C VAL A 101 -3.15 -0.65 10.44
N LEU A 102 -3.25 0.39 9.61
CA LEU A 102 -4.53 1.11 9.40
C LEU A 102 -5.51 0.39 8.48
N ARG A 103 -5.19 -0.80 8.01
CA ARG A 103 -6.12 -1.64 7.24
C ARG A 103 -7.37 -1.99 8.05
N ALA A 104 -7.24 -2.23 9.35
CA ALA A 104 -8.38 -2.49 10.24
C ALA A 104 -9.34 -1.29 10.31
N VAL A 105 -8.79 -0.08 10.38
CA VAL A 105 -9.57 1.17 10.35
C VAL A 105 -10.32 1.32 9.02
N GLY A 106 -9.67 0.93 7.91
CA GLY A 106 -10.30 0.91 6.58
C GLY A 106 -11.50 -0.03 6.51
N GLY A 107 -11.41 -1.21 7.14
CA GLY A 107 -12.54 -2.14 7.29
C GLY A 107 -13.71 -1.49 8.00
N TYR A 108 -13.46 -0.94 9.18
CA TYR A 108 -14.50 -0.26 9.97
C TYR A 108 -15.21 0.87 9.20
N TYR A 109 -14.45 1.72 8.51
CA TYR A 109 -15.05 2.78 7.70
C TYR A 109 -15.84 2.24 6.50
N SER A 110 -15.36 1.18 5.86
CA SER A 110 -16.05 0.55 4.74
C SER A 110 -17.37 -0.11 5.15
N ASP A 111 -17.42 -0.68 6.36
CA ASP A 111 -18.65 -1.24 6.93
C ASP A 111 -19.67 -0.16 7.25
N ARG A 112 -19.20 1.00 7.74
CA ARG A 112 -20.08 2.11 8.16
C ARG A 112 -20.59 2.97 7.01
N PHE A 113 -19.74 3.28 6.04
CA PHE A 113 -20.02 4.24 4.95
C PHE A 113 -20.20 3.59 3.58
N GLY A 114 -20.00 2.28 3.51
CA GLY A 114 -20.06 1.49 2.27
C GLY A 114 -18.75 1.49 1.47
N ALA A 115 -18.46 0.35 0.86
CA ALA A 115 -17.23 0.14 0.09
C ALA A 115 -17.06 1.15 -1.06
N HIS A 116 -18.16 1.47 -1.76
CA HIS A 116 -18.15 2.41 -2.89
C HIS A 116 -17.66 3.80 -2.47
N THR A 117 -18.23 4.37 -1.42
CA THR A 117 -17.89 5.72 -0.93
C THR A 117 -16.43 5.80 -0.51
N ILE A 118 -15.97 4.81 0.26
CA ILE A 118 -14.59 4.78 0.75
C ILE A 118 -13.61 4.60 -0.41
N THR A 119 -13.85 3.68 -1.34
CA THR A 119 -12.97 3.47 -2.50
C THR A 119 -12.91 4.71 -3.38
N TRP A 120 -14.03 5.41 -3.58
CA TRP A 120 -14.08 6.64 -4.36
C TRP A 120 -13.18 7.73 -3.75
N TRP A 121 -13.27 7.97 -2.46
CA TRP A 121 -12.40 8.92 -1.76
C TRP A 121 -10.93 8.50 -1.77
N VAL A 122 -10.66 7.23 -1.57
CA VAL A 122 -9.30 6.67 -1.64
C VAL A 122 -8.66 6.95 -3.00
N LEU A 123 -9.38 6.70 -4.09
CA LEU A 123 -8.85 6.90 -5.43
C LEU A 123 -8.59 8.39 -5.73
N TRP A 124 -9.51 9.29 -5.31
CA TRP A 124 -9.32 10.73 -5.50
C TRP A 124 -8.16 11.29 -4.69
N ILE A 125 -8.07 10.95 -3.41
CA ILE A 125 -6.95 11.40 -2.57
C ILE A 125 -5.63 10.84 -3.10
N SER A 126 -5.62 9.56 -3.51
CA SER A 126 -4.43 8.96 -4.12
C SER A 126 -4.01 9.68 -5.40
N LEU A 127 -4.96 10.03 -6.26
CA LEU A 127 -4.69 10.77 -7.49
C LEU A 127 -4.06 12.13 -7.19
N ILE A 128 -4.60 12.87 -6.23
CA ILE A 128 -4.07 14.19 -5.82
C ILE A 128 -2.65 14.03 -5.24
N CYS A 129 -2.45 13.06 -4.34
CA CYS A 129 -1.13 12.79 -3.77
C CYS A 129 -0.11 12.42 -4.86
N LEU A 130 -0.47 11.51 -5.76
CA LEU A 130 0.41 11.07 -6.85
C LEU A 130 0.69 12.19 -7.84
N PHE A 131 -0.29 13.08 -8.09
CA PHE A 131 -0.06 14.26 -8.93
C PHE A 131 1.04 15.15 -8.35
N PHE A 132 0.97 15.47 -7.05
CA PHE A 132 2.04 16.25 -6.42
C PHE A 132 3.37 15.50 -6.37
N LEU A 133 3.36 14.21 -6.10
CA LEU A 133 4.58 13.38 -6.06
C LEU A 133 5.23 13.20 -7.44
N SER A 134 4.47 13.34 -8.53
CA SER A 134 4.99 13.23 -9.90
C SER A 134 5.75 14.48 -10.35
N TYR A 135 5.69 15.58 -9.59
CA TYR A 135 6.35 16.82 -9.96
C TYR A 135 7.87 16.71 -9.77
N PRO A 136 8.67 16.79 -10.86
CA PRO A 136 10.11 16.62 -10.76
C PRO A 136 10.77 17.83 -10.09
N GLN A 137 11.92 17.62 -9.49
CA GLN A 137 12.81 18.71 -9.07
C GLN A 137 13.27 19.45 -10.32
N THR A 138 12.81 20.70 -10.48
CA THR A 138 13.09 21.49 -11.67
C THR A 138 13.77 22.81 -11.29
N THR A 139 14.90 23.07 -11.93
CA THR A 139 15.61 24.34 -11.78
C THR A 139 15.19 25.28 -12.90
N PHE A 140 14.55 26.39 -12.54
CA PHE A 140 14.21 27.46 -13.46
C PHE A 140 15.31 28.54 -13.44
N THR A 141 15.81 28.89 -14.61
CA THR A 141 16.74 30.01 -14.78
C THR A 141 16.02 31.13 -15.51
N VAL A 142 15.83 32.25 -14.84
CA VAL A 142 15.21 33.45 -15.40
C VAL A 142 16.29 34.50 -15.65
N LEU A 143 16.34 35.03 -16.85
CA LEU A 143 17.23 36.14 -17.19
C LEU A 143 16.63 37.43 -16.62
N THR A 144 17.31 38.01 -15.63
CA THR A 144 16.95 39.28 -15.03
C THR A 144 17.89 40.40 -15.53
N VAL A 145 17.53 41.65 -15.29
CA VAL A 145 18.39 42.82 -15.66
C VAL A 145 19.75 42.77 -14.96
N SER A 146 19.85 42.09 -13.80
CA SER A 146 21.07 41.94 -13.02
C SER A 146 21.85 40.63 -13.33
N GLY A 147 21.37 39.83 -14.32
CA GLY A 147 21.96 38.53 -14.67
C GLY A 147 21.02 37.35 -14.50
N PRO A 148 21.46 36.13 -14.81
CA PRO A 148 20.63 34.93 -14.66
C PRO A 148 20.38 34.63 -13.16
N ALA A 149 19.11 34.58 -12.77
CA ALA A 149 18.68 34.12 -11.46
C ALA A 149 18.08 32.72 -11.57
N SER A 150 18.56 31.78 -10.80
CA SER A 150 18.04 30.41 -10.77
C SER A 150 17.29 30.14 -9.47
N PHE A 151 16.14 29.47 -9.56
CA PHE A 151 15.37 28.99 -8.42
C PHE A 151 14.90 27.58 -8.67
N ASN A 152 14.88 26.79 -7.60
CA ASN A 152 14.44 25.40 -7.65
C ASN A 152 12.96 25.31 -7.25
N VAL A 153 12.17 24.64 -8.08
CA VAL A 153 10.79 24.29 -7.78
C VAL A 153 10.69 22.76 -7.69
N GLY A 154 10.24 22.28 -6.55
CA GLY A 154 10.09 20.85 -6.31
C GLY A 154 9.66 20.58 -4.87
N LEU A 155 9.27 19.34 -4.59
CA LEU A 155 8.91 18.95 -3.24
C LEU A 155 10.16 18.81 -2.38
N GLY A 156 10.22 19.59 -1.29
CA GLY A 156 11.23 19.35 -0.26
C GLY A 156 11.02 18.01 0.43
N PRO A 157 12.05 17.43 1.05
CA PRO A 157 11.98 16.08 1.63
C PRO A 157 10.90 15.93 2.71
N ILE A 158 10.62 16.97 3.47
CA ILE A 158 9.57 16.96 4.50
C ILE A 158 8.19 16.85 3.85
N MET A 159 7.91 17.71 2.87
CA MET A 159 6.61 17.72 2.19
C MET A 159 6.38 16.43 1.42
N PHE A 160 7.41 15.93 0.75
CA PHE A 160 7.39 14.62 0.09
C PHE A 160 7.04 13.50 1.07
N THR A 161 7.70 13.46 2.25
CA THR A 161 7.43 12.46 3.27
C THR A 161 6.01 12.55 3.83
N VAL A 162 5.49 13.75 4.05
CA VAL A 162 4.11 13.96 4.52
C VAL A 162 3.09 13.45 3.51
N ILE A 163 3.29 13.75 2.22
CA ILE A 163 2.40 13.25 1.16
C ILE A 163 2.49 11.72 1.06
N MET A 164 3.69 11.16 1.14
CA MET A 164 3.89 9.71 1.15
C MET A 164 3.24 9.03 2.34
N PHE A 165 3.37 9.59 3.54
CA PHE A 165 2.69 9.08 4.75
C PHE A 165 1.16 9.09 4.57
N THR A 166 0.62 10.18 4.07
CA THR A 166 -0.82 10.30 3.74
C THR A 166 -1.24 9.24 2.73
N LEU A 167 -0.47 9.04 1.67
CA LEU A 167 -0.74 8.02 0.66
C LEU A 167 -0.69 6.60 1.24
N GLY A 168 0.24 6.33 2.17
CA GLY A 168 0.32 5.07 2.92
C GLY A 168 -0.96 4.77 3.70
N ILE A 169 -1.51 5.77 4.41
CA ILE A 169 -2.80 5.68 5.12
C ILE A 169 -3.94 5.39 4.13
N VAL A 170 -4.01 6.17 3.07
CA VAL A 170 -5.07 6.07 2.05
C VAL A 170 -5.06 4.69 1.38
N PHE A 171 -3.90 4.17 1.02
CA PHE A 171 -3.77 2.83 0.47
C PHE A 171 -4.12 1.72 1.48
N ALA A 172 -3.84 1.92 2.77
CA ALA A 172 -4.27 0.97 3.81
C ALA A 172 -5.80 0.85 3.87
N ILE A 173 -6.49 1.99 3.89
CA ILE A 173 -7.95 2.06 3.90
C ILE A 173 -8.52 1.46 2.61
N GLY A 174 -7.93 1.78 1.46
CA GLY A 174 -8.35 1.27 0.16
C GLY A 174 -8.24 -0.24 0.02
N LYS A 175 -7.18 -0.84 0.55
CA LYS A 175 -7.04 -2.31 0.56
C LYS A 175 -8.21 -3.00 1.27
N ALA A 176 -8.67 -2.46 2.37
CA ALA A 176 -9.81 -3.02 3.10
C ALA A 176 -11.14 -2.79 2.36
N SER A 177 -11.35 -1.59 1.79
CA SER A 177 -12.60 -1.27 1.11
C SER A 177 -12.84 -2.14 -0.15
N VAL A 178 -11.76 -2.52 -0.86
CA VAL A 178 -11.88 -3.43 -2.00
C VAL A 178 -12.33 -4.83 -1.57
N PHE A 179 -11.84 -5.34 -0.44
CA PHE A 179 -12.32 -6.62 0.09
C PHE A 179 -13.78 -6.58 0.50
N LYS A 180 -14.25 -5.44 1.01
CA LYS A 180 -15.67 -5.26 1.33
C LYS A 180 -16.57 -5.39 0.09
N TYR A 181 -16.15 -4.89 -1.09
CA TYR A 181 -16.90 -5.11 -2.33
C TYR A 181 -17.09 -6.60 -2.64
N ILE A 182 -16.05 -7.40 -2.42
CA ILE A 182 -16.11 -8.84 -2.69
C ILE A 182 -17.13 -9.49 -1.76
N SER A 183 -17.09 -9.16 -0.47
CA SER A 183 -18.06 -9.72 0.49
C SER A 183 -19.48 -9.26 0.26
N ASP A 184 -19.72 -8.06 -0.25
CA ASP A 184 -21.05 -7.54 -0.52
C ASP A 184 -21.65 -8.11 -1.82
N ASP A 185 -20.82 -8.29 -2.86
CA ASP A 185 -21.29 -8.75 -4.17
C ASP A 185 -21.31 -10.30 -4.31
N TYR A 186 -20.58 -10.99 -3.45
CA TYR A 186 -20.47 -12.46 -3.48
C TYR A 186 -20.64 -13.06 -2.05
N PRO A 187 -21.81 -12.88 -1.42
CA PRO A 187 -22.01 -13.29 -0.02
C PRO A 187 -22.01 -14.82 0.18
N ASP A 188 -22.28 -15.57 -0.88
CA ASP A 188 -22.40 -17.04 -0.84
C ASP A 188 -21.16 -17.79 -1.33
N ASN A 189 -20.05 -17.10 -1.61
CA ASN A 189 -18.81 -17.67 -2.12
C ASN A 189 -17.69 -17.65 -1.07
#